data_a29be4ff9e7e511566ce5c4944fa269d
#
_entry.id   a29be4ff9e7e511566ce5c4944fa269d
#
_cell.length_a   1.000
_cell.length_b   1.000
_cell.length_c   1.000
_cell.angle_alpha   90.00
_cell.angle_beta   90.00
_cell.angle_gamma   90.00
#
_symmetry.space_group_name_H-M   'P 1'
#
loop_
_entity.id
_entity.type
_entity.pdbx_description
1 polymer ?
#
loop_
_entity_poly.entity_id
_entity_poly.type
_entity_poly.pdbx_seq_one_letter_code
_entity_poly.pdbx_strand_id
1 'polypeptide(L)'
;MNWLKTLAAAAALQAAVLAPAHAGENLSAVKAAGALKIGTEGTYAPFTYHDADGKLVGFDVEIGEAIAKKLGVKAEFLEGKWDGLIAGLDANRYDAVINQVGITEARKQKYDFSEPYIASKAVLIVRADDESIKSFADLKGKKSAQSLTSNFGKIAEGAGAELVGTDGFDQSIQLVLTGRADATINDSLSFLDFKKHKPDANVKIIAEQENADYSGVIIRKGEPELLEAINKALVDIKADGTYQAISDKYFGQDVSK
;
A
#
# COMPACT_ATOMS: atom_id res chain seq x y z
N MET A 1 64.17 49.94 6.94
CA MET A 1 64.70 48.79 6.19
C MET A 1 63.53 47.74 6.16
N ASN A 2 62.92 47.70 5.02
CA ASN A 2 61.66 47.05 4.74
C ASN A 2 61.75 45.53 4.69
N TRP A 3 60.77 44.82 5.23
CA TRP A 3 60.42 43.50 4.68
C TRP A 3 58.90 43.28 4.82
N LEU A 4 58.22 43.44 3.72
CA LEU A 4 56.90 42.92 3.45
C LEU A 4 56.99 41.40 3.29
N LYS A 5 56.18 40.66 4.04
CA LYS A 5 55.88 39.25 3.80
C LYS A 5 54.43 39.15 3.34
N THR A 6 54.27 38.92 2.05
CA THR A 6 53.02 38.52 1.38
C THR A 6 52.66 37.10 1.79
N LEU A 7 51.55 36.90 2.46
CA LEU A 7 50.91 35.60 2.64
C LEU A 7 49.86 35.41 1.54
N ALA A 8 50.15 34.50 0.63
CA ALA A 8 49.20 34.01 -0.35
C ALA A 8 48.31 32.93 0.31
N ALA A 9 47.06 33.26 0.53
CA ALA A 9 46.06 32.29 0.96
C ALA A 9 45.54 31.53 -0.26
N ALA A 10 45.91 30.26 -0.39
CA ALA A 10 45.32 29.33 -1.38
C ALA A 10 43.95 28.87 -0.89
N ALA A 11 42.89 29.41 -1.47
CA ALA A 11 41.54 28.90 -1.27
C ALA A 11 41.36 27.62 -2.09
N ALA A 12 41.40 26.47 -1.42
CA ALA A 12 41.04 25.21 -2.02
C ALA A 12 39.50 25.14 -2.12
N LEU A 13 38.98 25.33 -3.34
CA LEU A 13 37.58 25.08 -3.69
C LEU A 13 37.37 23.58 -3.67
N GLN A 14 36.79 23.01 -2.61
CA GLN A 14 36.30 21.64 -2.63
C GLN A 14 35.00 21.64 -3.46
N ALA A 15 35.10 21.24 -4.71
CA ALA A 15 33.94 20.87 -5.51
C ALA A 15 33.37 19.59 -4.90
N ALA A 16 32.24 19.71 -4.21
CA ALA A 16 31.44 18.57 -3.84
C ALA A 16 30.91 17.95 -5.14
N VAL A 17 31.52 16.87 -5.56
CA VAL A 17 31.00 16.01 -6.62
C VAL A 17 29.74 15.38 -6.04
N LEU A 18 28.56 15.91 -6.40
CA LEU A 18 27.31 15.23 -6.28
C LEU A 18 27.40 13.99 -7.18
N ALA A 19 27.72 12.86 -6.59
CA ALA A 19 27.64 11.59 -7.30
C ALA A 19 26.17 11.44 -7.77
N PRO A 20 25.91 11.10 -9.04
CA PRO A 20 24.57 10.78 -9.47
C PRO A 20 24.07 9.60 -8.62
N ALA A 21 22.87 9.70 -8.10
CA ALA A 21 22.20 8.57 -7.45
C ALA A 21 22.23 7.42 -8.47
N HIS A 22 22.89 6.32 -8.11
CA HIS A 22 23.12 5.21 -9.04
C HIS A 22 21.80 4.47 -9.20
N ALA A 23 21.18 4.63 -10.37
CA ALA A 23 20.18 3.68 -10.84
C ALA A 23 20.83 2.28 -10.80
N GLY A 24 20.19 1.31 -10.11
CA GLY A 24 20.70 -0.06 -10.01
C GLY A 24 21.28 -0.48 -8.66
N GLU A 25 21.60 0.45 -7.77
CA GLU A 25 22.18 0.10 -6.47
C GLU A 25 21.20 -0.71 -5.58
N ASN A 26 19.87 -0.47 -5.73
CA ASN A 26 18.91 -1.11 -4.82
C ASN A 26 18.70 -2.60 -5.11
N LEU A 27 18.56 -3.02 -6.37
CA LEU A 27 18.46 -4.46 -6.68
C LEU A 27 19.74 -5.20 -6.26
N SER A 28 20.90 -4.60 -6.49
CA SER A 28 22.19 -5.17 -6.07
C SER A 28 22.31 -5.27 -4.55
N ALA A 29 21.83 -4.26 -3.82
CA ALA A 29 21.78 -4.26 -2.36
C ALA A 29 20.82 -5.33 -1.80
N VAL A 30 19.63 -5.48 -2.39
CA VAL A 30 18.65 -6.52 -2.06
C VAL A 30 19.27 -7.92 -2.25
N LYS A 31 19.94 -8.14 -3.39
CA LYS A 31 20.61 -9.43 -3.67
C LYS A 31 21.77 -9.68 -2.73
N ALA A 32 22.59 -8.69 -2.43
CA ALA A 32 23.71 -8.80 -1.51
C ALA A 32 23.25 -9.06 -0.07
N ALA A 33 22.14 -8.44 0.35
CA ALA A 33 21.52 -8.70 1.65
C ALA A 33 20.85 -10.08 1.73
N GLY A 34 20.51 -10.69 0.58
CA GLY A 34 19.74 -11.93 0.50
C GLY A 34 18.30 -11.79 0.95
N ALA A 35 17.77 -10.55 1.06
CA ALA A 35 16.44 -10.27 1.52
C ALA A 35 15.84 -9.05 0.77
N LEU A 36 14.55 -9.16 0.42
CA LEU A 36 13.71 -8.05 0.00
C LEU A 36 12.91 -7.58 1.23
N LYS A 37 13.17 -6.37 1.70
CA LYS A 37 12.43 -5.78 2.81
C LYS A 37 11.12 -5.18 2.30
N ILE A 38 10.00 -5.64 2.85
CA ILE A 38 8.65 -5.28 2.41
C ILE A 38 7.89 -4.63 3.55
N GLY A 39 7.44 -3.39 3.35
CA GLY A 39 6.52 -2.72 4.26
C GLY A 39 5.10 -3.23 4.09
N THR A 40 4.42 -3.52 5.20
CA THR A 40 3.02 -3.98 5.24
C THR A 40 2.35 -3.59 6.56
N GLU A 41 1.01 -3.71 6.66
CA GLU A 41 0.29 -3.35 7.91
C GLU A 41 0.20 -4.49 8.91
N GLY A 42 -0.05 -5.73 8.46
CA GLY A 42 -0.35 -6.86 9.34
C GLY A 42 -1.75 -6.80 10.00
N THR A 43 -2.60 -5.85 9.59
CA THR A 43 -3.94 -5.61 10.17
C THR A 43 -5.03 -5.38 9.12
N TYR A 44 -4.81 -5.83 7.89
CA TYR A 44 -5.70 -5.60 6.75
C TYR A 44 -6.05 -6.93 6.03
N ALA A 45 -6.95 -7.71 6.62
CA ALA A 45 -7.43 -8.97 6.03
C ALA A 45 -8.26 -8.70 4.77
N PRO A 46 -8.19 -9.60 3.76
CA PRO A 46 -7.42 -10.85 3.69
C PRO A 46 -6.02 -10.66 3.10
N PHE A 47 -5.53 -9.42 2.96
CA PHE A 47 -4.29 -9.08 2.25
C PHE A 47 -3.05 -9.26 3.13
N THR A 48 -3.08 -8.73 4.35
CA THR A 48 -1.98 -8.80 5.31
C THR A 48 -2.56 -8.78 6.73
N TYR A 49 -2.43 -9.87 7.47
CA TYR A 49 -3.00 -10.02 8.80
C TYR A 49 -2.29 -11.16 9.56
N HIS A 50 -2.54 -11.23 10.87
CA HIS A 50 -2.04 -12.34 11.69
C HIS A 50 -3.11 -13.42 11.81
N ASP A 51 -2.70 -14.66 11.57
CA ASP A 51 -3.54 -15.82 11.83
C ASP A 51 -3.69 -16.12 13.34
N ALA A 52 -4.39 -17.20 13.67
CA ALA A 52 -4.63 -17.59 15.07
C ALA A 52 -3.34 -17.92 15.86
N ASP A 53 -2.27 -18.29 15.15
CA ASP A 53 -0.96 -18.59 15.74
C ASP A 53 -0.06 -17.34 15.81
N GLY A 54 -0.56 -16.18 15.39
CA GLY A 54 0.17 -14.93 15.36
C GLY A 54 1.17 -14.82 14.20
N LYS A 55 1.07 -15.69 13.19
CA LYS A 55 1.90 -15.60 11.98
C LYS A 55 1.32 -14.59 11.01
N LEU A 56 2.18 -13.73 10.45
CA LEU A 56 1.79 -12.83 9.36
C LEU A 56 1.47 -13.66 8.11
N VAL A 57 0.27 -13.48 7.58
CA VAL A 57 -0.29 -14.18 6.42
C VAL A 57 -1.14 -13.24 5.58
N GLY A 58 -1.58 -13.68 4.42
CA GLY A 58 -2.49 -12.93 3.56
C GLY A 58 -2.06 -12.96 2.10
N PHE A 59 -2.95 -12.48 1.24
CA PHE A 59 -2.70 -12.45 -0.20
C PHE A 59 -1.44 -11.66 -0.56
N ASP A 60 -1.29 -10.45 -0.02
CA ASP A 60 -0.12 -9.59 -0.27
C ASP A 60 1.17 -10.16 0.33
N VAL A 61 1.07 -10.85 1.45
CA VAL A 61 2.20 -11.55 2.06
C VAL A 61 2.71 -12.65 1.13
N GLU A 62 1.81 -13.50 0.62
CA GLU A 62 2.20 -14.58 -0.29
C GLU A 62 2.67 -14.07 -1.66
N ILE A 63 2.10 -12.99 -2.18
CA ILE A 63 2.62 -12.31 -3.38
C ILE A 63 4.03 -11.78 -3.13
N GLY A 64 4.28 -11.14 -1.99
CA GLY A 64 5.61 -10.66 -1.60
C GLY A 64 6.65 -11.79 -1.48
N GLU A 65 6.27 -12.90 -0.84
CA GLU A 65 7.10 -14.10 -0.73
C GLU A 65 7.42 -14.70 -2.11
N ALA A 66 6.41 -14.77 -3.00
CA ALA A 66 6.59 -15.29 -4.36
C ALA A 66 7.50 -14.39 -5.21
N ILE A 67 7.35 -13.05 -5.11
CA ILE A 67 8.25 -12.10 -5.76
C ILE A 67 9.69 -12.28 -5.25
N ALA A 68 9.91 -12.26 -3.93
CA ALA A 68 11.23 -12.42 -3.34
C ALA A 68 11.91 -13.73 -3.77
N LYS A 69 11.14 -14.83 -3.79
CA LYS A 69 11.61 -16.13 -4.30
C LYS A 69 12.07 -16.06 -5.77
N LYS A 70 11.34 -15.35 -6.64
CA LYS A 70 11.74 -15.15 -8.05
C LYS A 70 12.99 -14.29 -8.19
N LEU A 71 13.20 -13.35 -7.27
CA LEU A 71 14.43 -12.55 -7.19
C LEU A 71 15.62 -13.37 -6.62
N GLY A 72 15.38 -14.56 -6.08
CA GLY A 72 16.41 -15.41 -5.45
C GLY A 72 16.80 -14.96 -4.03
N VAL A 73 15.90 -14.26 -3.33
CA VAL A 73 16.11 -13.73 -1.97
C VAL A 73 14.94 -14.15 -1.06
N LYS A 74 15.05 -13.86 0.25
CA LYS A 74 13.95 -14.04 1.21
C LYS A 74 13.09 -12.78 1.25
N ALA A 75 11.79 -12.92 1.55
CA ALA A 75 10.94 -11.80 1.96
C ALA A 75 11.17 -11.51 3.45
N GLU A 76 11.35 -10.24 3.80
CA GLU A 76 11.42 -9.74 5.18
C GLU A 76 10.36 -8.65 5.35
N PHE A 77 9.29 -8.96 6.09
CA PHE A 77 8.19 -8.04 6.31
C PHE A 77 8.43 -7.15 7.52
N LEU A 78 8.20 -5.83 7.30
CA LEU A 78 8.26 -4.82 8.36
C LEU A 78 6.87 -4.18 8.49
N GLU A 79 6.27 -4.38 9.63
CA GLU A 79 4.91 -3.90 9.90
C GLU A 79 4.88 -2.44 10.35
N GLY A 80 3.81 -1.75 9.96
CA GLY A 80 3.56 -0.37 10.34
C GLY A 80 2.14 0.07 10.00
N LYS A 81 1.68 1.18 10.61
CA LYS A 81 0.38 1.76 10.29
C LYS A 81 0.37 2.37 8.88
N TRP A 82 -0.78 2.28 8.21
CA TRP A 82 -0.95 2.81 6.85
C TRP A 82 -0.46 4.26 6.70
N ASP A 83 -0.82 5.15 7.61
CA ASP A 83 -0.51 6.59 7.48
C ASP A 83 1.00 6.92 7.48
N GLY A 84 1.83 5.98 7.93
CA GLY A 84 3.29 6.09 7.87
C GLY A 84 3.95 5.11 6.89
N LEU A 85 3.17 4.19 6.30
CA LEU A 85 3.73 3.05 5.58
C LEU A 85 4.47 3.47 4.31
N ILE A 86 3.84 4.25 3.43
CA ILE A 86 4.48 4.69 2.18
C ILE A 86 5.67 5.61 2.46
N ALA A 87 5.58 6.50 3.45
CA ALA A 87 6.68 7.37 3.84
C ALA A 87 7.91 6.61 4.37
N GLY A 88 7.74 5.37 4.79
CA GLY A 88 8.85 4.49 5.16
C GLY A 88 9.78 4.14 3.99
N LEU A 89 9.32 4.21 2.74
CA LEU A 89 10.17 4.11 1.55
C LEU A 89 11.17 5.27 1.48
N ASP A 90 10.69 6.50 1.71
CA ASP A 90 11.53 7.71 1.70
C ASP A 90 12.61 7.65 2.80
N ALA A 91 12.26 7.01 3.93
CA ALA A 91 13.16 6.79 5.06
C ALA A 91 14.07 5.55 4.91
N ASN A 92 14.05 4.86 3.76
CA ASN A 92 14.80 3.63 3.51
C ASN A 92 14.57 2.53 4.56
N ARG A 93 13.36 2.45 5.13
CA ARG A 93 13.00 1.40 6.10
C ARG A 93 12.84 0.05 5.42
N TYR A 94 12.38 0.06 4.17
CA TYR A 94 12.17 -1.12 3.33
C TYR A 94 12.41 -0.77 1.86
N ASP A 95 12.48 -1.81 1.03
CA ASP A 95 12.76 -1.68 -0.42
C ASP A 95 11.48 -1.48 -1.22
N ALA A 96 10.38 -2.10 -0.76
CA ALA A 96 9.08 -2.05 -1.40
C ALA A 96 7.96 -2.00 -0.36
N VAL A 97 6.75 -1.57 -0.76
CA VAL A 97 5.52 -1.78 0.02
C VAL A 97 4.57 -2.63 -0.80
N ILE A 98 4.03 -3.68 -0.18
CA ILE A 98 2.99 -4.56 -0.71
C ILE A 98 1.88 -4.61 0.33
N ASN A 99 0.82 -3.83 0.10
CA ASN A 99 -0.28 -3.61 1.07
C ASN A 99 -1.49 -2.97 0.39
N GLN A 100 -1.97 -3.55 -0.71
CA GLN A 100 -3.08 -2.99 -1.48
C GLN A 100 -2.88 -1.52 -1.84
N VAL A 101 -1.65 -1.14 -2.22
CA VAL A 101 -1.35 0.25 -2.54
C VAL A 101 -1.95 0.61 -3.88
N GLY A 102 -3.07 1.31 -3.86
CA GLY A 102 -3.76 1.79 -5.06
C GLY A 102 -2.84 2.66 -5.93
N ILE A 103 -2.83 2.35 -7.22
CA ILE A 103 -2.07 3.08 -8.24
C ILE A 103 -2.83 4.37 -8.55
N THR A 104 -2.32 5.52 -8.06
CA THR A 104 -2.92 6.84 -8.30
C THR A 104 -1.92 7.78 -8.97
N GLU A 105 -2.40 8.74 -9.76
CA GLU A 105 -1.52 9.71 -10.42
C GLU A 105 -0.69 10.52 -9.42
N ALA A 106 -1.26 10.87 -8.27
CA ALA A 106 -0.54 11.59 -7.22
C ALA A 106 0.63 10.76 -6.64
N ARG A 107 0.44 9.45 -6.48
CA ARG A 107 1.50 8.54 -6.01
C ARG A 107 2.55 8.30 -7.09
N LYS A 108 2.17 8.13 -8.36
CA LYS A 108 3.10 7.96 -9.50
C LYS A 108 4.06 9.15 -9.67
N GLN A 109 3.68 10.34 -9.24
CA GLN A 109 4.58 11.50 -9.29
C GLN A 109 5.80 11.32 -8.39
N LYS A 110 5.67 10.60 -7.27
CA LYS A 110 6.70 10.45 -6.23
C LYS A 110 7.36 9.09 -6.19
N TYR A 111 6.67 8.07 -6.65
CA TYR A 111 7.06 6.66 -6.53
C TYR A 111 6.91 5.95 -7.87
N ASP A 112 7.58 4.82 -8.00
CA ASP A 112 7.38 3.91 -9.12
C ASP A 112 6.50 2.73 -8.67
N PHE A 113 5.67 2.23 -9.58
CA PHE A 113 4.76 1.12 -9.35
C PHE A 113 5.07 -0.01 -10.29
N SER A 114 4.96 -1.24 -9.79
CA SER A 114 4.91 -2.40 -10.66
C SER A 114 3.67 -2.38 -11.56
N GLU A 115 3.64 -3.28 -12.55
CA GLU A 115 2.38 -3.70 -13.16
C GLU A 115 1.39 -4.11 -12.05
N PRO A 116 0.09 -3.85 -12.24
CA PRO A 116 -0.91 -4.19 -11.23
C PRO A 116 -0.96 -5.70 -11.00
N TYR A 117 -1.09 -6.08 -9.73
CA TYR A 117 -1.23 -7.48 -9.36
C TYR A 117 -2.64 -7.84 -8.87
N ILE A 118 -3.50 -6.85 -8.61
CA ILE A 118 -4.88 -7.06 -8.18
C ILE A 118 -5.77 -5.90 -8.64
N ALA A 119 -7.02 -6.22 -8.94
CA ALA A 119 -8.09 -5.29 -9.23
C ALA A 119 -9.26 -5.50 -8.25
N SER A 120 -9.82 -4.42 -7.74
CA SER A 120 -10.97 -4.41 -6.84
C SER A 120 -11.77 -3.13 -7.04
N LYS A 121 -12.75 -2.87 -6.16
CA LYS A 121 -13.53 -1.62 -6.20
C LYS A 121 -13.59 -0.96 -4.84
N ALA A 122 -13.60 0.36 -4.83
CA ALA A 122 -13.95 1.12 -3.63
C ALA A 122 -15.46 1.00 -3.38
N VAL A 123 -15.84 0.59 -2.17
CA VAL A 123 -17.23 0.43 -1.75
C VAL A 123 -17.55 1.35 -0.58
N LEU A 124 -18.74 1.95 -0.61
CA LEU A 124 -19.28 2.76 0.46
C LEU A 124 -20.06 1.87 1.42
N ILE A 125 -19.63 1.85 2.68
CA ILE A 125 -20.15 0.99 3.75
C ILE A 125 -20.82 1.85 4.80
N VAL A 126 -22.04 1.49 5.15
CA VAL A 126 -22.85 2.15 6.18
C VAL A 126 -23.43 1.10 7.12
N ARG A 127 -24.05 1.53 8.23
CA ARG A 127 -24.88 0.62 9.03
C ARG A 127 -26.02 0.05 8.19
N ALA A 128 -26.39 -1.19 8.43
CA ALA A 128 -27.43 -1.85 7.65
C ALA A 128 -28.83 -1.22 7.82
N ASP A 129 -29.07 -0.55 8.94
CA ASP A 129 -30.31 0.19 9.24
C ASP A 129 -30.26 1.67 8.84
N ASP A 130 -29.14 2.16 8.24
CA ASP A 130 -29.08 3.52 7.71
C ASP A 130 -29.81 3.62 6.36
N GLU A 131 -30.76 4.55 6.28
CA GLU A 131 -31.51 4.90 5.07
C GLU A 131 -31.19 6.32 4.55
N SER A 132 -30.29 7.03 5.25
CA SER A 132 -29.97 8.43 4.91
C SER A 132 -28.87 8.58 3.87
N ILE A 133 -27.98 7.57 3.71
CA ILE A 133 -26.89 7.53 2.75
C ILE A 133 -27.21 6.47 1.71
N LYS A 134 -27.24 6.85 0.41
CA LYS A 134 -27.56 5.98 -0.72
C LYS A 134 -26.49 6.00 -1.80
N SER A 135 -25.61 6.99 -1.76
CA SER A 135 -24.55 7.21 -2.74
C SER A 135 -23.35 7.92 -2.11
N PHE A 136 -22.24 7.98 -2.81
CA PHE A 136 -21.07 8.77 -2.39
C PHE A 136 -21.41 10.27 -2.21
N ALA A 137 -22.34 10.80 -3.00
CA ALA A 137 -22.75 12.21 -2.91
C ALA A 137 -23.42 12.56 -1.57
N ASP A 138 -24.06 11.58 -0.92
CA ASP A 138 -24.74 11.77 0.36
C ASP A 138 -23.76 11.85 1.55
N LEU A 139 -22.45 11.65 1.30
CA LEU A 139 -21.41 11.83 2.30
C LEU A 139 -21.15 13.28 2.68
N LYS A 140 -21.69 14.26 1.93
CA LYS A 140 -21.51 15.67 2.24
C LYS A 140 -22.00 16.02 3.65
N GLY A 141 -21.06 16.47 4.50
CA GLY A 141 -21.32 16.82 5.90
C GLY A 141 -21.53 15.61 6.82
N LYS A 142 -21.29 14.40 6.34
CA LYS A 142 -21.30 13.15 7.14
C LYS A 142 -19.89 12.81 7.63
N LYS A 143 -19.81 12.03 8.70
CA LYS A 143 -18.55 11.53 9.23
C LYS A 143 -18.16 10.23 8.54
N SER A 144 -16.98 10.20 7.91
CA SER A 144 -16.41 9.01 7.31
C SER A 144 -15.16 8.56 8.07
N ALA A 145 -15.17 7.33 8.58
CA ALA A 145 -14.03 6.72 9.28
C ALA A 145 -12.99 6.24 8.26
N GLN A 146 -11.75 6.77 8.32
CA GLN A 146 -10.73 6.55 7.29
C GLN A 146 -9.31 6.60 7.86
N SER A 147 -8.40 5.82 7.27
CA SER A 147 -6.97 6.13 7.34
C SER A 147 -6.71 7.38 6.51
N LEU A 148 -6.13 8.42 7.12
CA LEU A 148 -6.16 9.80 6.57
C LEU A 148 -5.39 9.97 5.26
N THR A 149 -4.35 9.14 5.02
CA THR A 149 -3.53 9.19 3.80
C THR A 149 -3.99 8.21 2.72
N SER A 150 -5.08 7.48 2.95
CA SER A 150 -5.61 6.49 1.99
C SER A 150 -6.28 7.16 0.79
N ASN A 151 -6.33 6.44 -0.34
CA ASN A 151 -7.16 6.84 -1.49
C ASN A 151 -8.65 6.84 -1.13
N PHE A 152 -9.10 5.95 -0.25
CA PHE A 152 -10.48 5.92 0.25
C PHE A 152 -10.83 7.17 1.06
N GLY A 153 -9.89 7.64 1.90
CA GLY A 153 -10.02 8.92 2.60
C GLY A 153 -10.15 10.09 1.63
N LYS A 154 -9.39 10.09 0.53
CA LYS A 154 -9.48 11.12 -0.51
C LYS A 154 -10.83 11.08 -1.26
N ILE A 155 -11.38 9.90 -1.51
CA ILE A 155 -12.73 9.76 -2.09
C ILE A 155 -13.77 10.35 -1.12
N ALA A 156 -13.72 10.02 0.17
CA ALA A 156 -14.64 10.55 1.16
C ALA A 156 -14.54 12.08 1.31
N GLU A 157 -13.32 12.61 1.39
CA GLU A 157 -13.04 14.04 1.43
C GLU A 157 -13.56 14.77 0.18
N GLY A 158 -13.32 14.19 -1.02
CA GLY A 158 -13.82 14.70 -2.28
C GLY A 158 -15.34 14.70 -2.38
N ALA A 159 -16.03 13.80 -1.70
CA ALA A 159 -17.48 13.78 -1.56
C ALA A 159 -18.01 14.75 -0.47
N GLY A 160 -17.12 15.47 0.22
CA GLY A 160 -17.49 16.46 1.24
C GLY A 160 -17.72 15.86 2.63
N ALA A 161 -17.22 14.67 2.92
CA ALA A 161 -17.27 14.07 4.25
C ALA A 161 -16.27 14.75 5.21
N GLU A 162 -16.61 14.74 6.50
CA GLU A 162 -15.68 14.98 7.61
C GLU A 162 -14.95 13.68 7.92
N LEU A 163 -13.61 13.68 7.82
CA LEU A 163 -12.82 12.48 8.10
C LEU A 163 -12.64 12.26 9.59
N VAL A 164 -12.91 11.03 10.04
CA VAL A 164 -12.58 10.53 11.38
C VAL A 164 -11.41 9.57 11.22
N GLY A 165 -10.23 9.96 11.70
CA GLY A 165 -8.99 9.19 11.55
C GLY A 165 -9.05 7.84 12.26
N THR A 166 -8.58 6.79 11.60
CA THR A 166 -8.52 5.41 12.10
C THR A 166 -7.20 4.75 11.72
N ASP A 167 -6.81 3.73 12.51
CA ASP A 167 -5.59 2.95 12.28
C ASP A 167 -5.85 1.73 11.37
N GLY A 168 -6.92 1.70 10.57
CA GLY A 168 -7.21 0.63 9.62
C GLY A 168 -8.69 0.29 9.51
N PHE A 169 -8.98 -0.72 8.68
CA PHE A 169 -10.34 -1.09 8.28
C PHE A 169 -11.21 -1.56 9.46
N ASP A 170 -10.68 -2.42 10.31
CA ASP A 170 -11.44 -2.96 11.46
C ASP A 170 -11.90 -1.85 12.40
N GLN A 171 -11.04 -0.85 12.68
CA GLN A 171 -11.42 0.29 13.50
C GLN A 171 -12.46 1.15 12.79
N SER A 172 -12.34 1.36 11.48
CA SER A 172 -13.32 2.10 10.69
C SER A 172 -14.71 1.46 10.77
N ILE A 173 -14.79 0.15 10.60
CA ILE A 173 -16.04 -0.61 10.75
C ILE A 173 -16.62 -0.50 12.16
N GLN A 174 -15.79 -0.55 13.21
CA GLN A 174 -16.26 -0.40 14.59
C GLN A 174 -16.87 1.00 14.84
N LEU A 175 -16.29 2.06 14.27
CA LEU A 175 -16.85 3.40 14.38
C LEU A 175 -18.21 3.52 13.66
N VAL A 176 -18.38 2.86 12.51
CA VAL A 176 -19.66 2.80 11.80
C VAL A 176 -20.69 2.00 12.60
N LEU A 177 -20.33 0.81 13.10
CA LEU A 177 -21.21 -0.05 13.89
C LEU A 177 -21.74 0.66 15.16
N THR A 178 -20.88 1.45 15.80
CA THR A 178 -21.23 2.19 17.05
C THR A 178 -21.85 3.55 16.79
N GLY A 179 -22.05 3.97 15.52
CA GLY A 179 -22.62 5.27 15.16
C GLY A 179 -21.71 6.46 15.46
N ARG A 180 -20.41 6.22 15.70
CA ARG A 180 -19.41 7.29 15.88
C ARG A 180 -18.92 7.86 14.56
N ALA A 181 -19.08 7.11 13.47
CA ALA A 181 -19.01 7.57 12.10
C ALA A 181 -20.27 7.10 11.34
N ASP A 182 -20.67 7.87 10.33
CA ASP A 182 -21.85 7.55 9.52
C ASP A 182 -21.52 6.48 8.46
N ALA A 183 -20.29 6.52 7.95
CA ALA A 183 -19.85 5.64 6.86
C ALA A 183 -18.35 5.35 6.93
N THR A 184 -17.91 4.39 6.11
CA THR A 184 -16.52 4.23 5.68
C THR A 184 -16.48 3.84 4.20
N ILE A 185 -15.39 4.14 3.53
CA ILE A 185 -15.10 3.65 2.18
C ILE A 185 -13.91 2.71 2.29
N ASN A 186 -13.98 1.54 1.67
CA ASN A 186 -12.87 0.60 1.68
C ASN A 186 -12.94 -0.33 0.46
N ASP A 187 -12.00 -1.27 0.38
CA ASP A 187 -11.90 -2.27 -0.65
C ASP A 187 -13.04 -3.30 -0.59
N SER A 188 -13.61 -3.64 -1.74
CA SER A 188 -14.71 -4.61 -1.84
C SER A 188 -14.33 -6.01 -1.36
N LEU A 189 -13.11 -6.46 -1.65
CA LEU A 189 -12.62 -7.79 -1.25
C LEU A 189 -12.41 -7.86 0.27
N SER A 190 -11.91 -6.77 0.89
CA SER A 190 -11.78 -6.67 2.35
C SER A 190 -13.14 -6.71 3.04
N PHE A 191 -14.15 -6.01 2.50
CA PHE A 191 -15.49 -6.06 3.05
C PHE A 191 -16.14 -7.44 2.91
N LEU A 192 -15.95 -8.12 1.77
CA LEU A 192 -16.46 -9.47 1.56
C LEU A 192 -15.83 -10.47 2.54
N ASP A 193 -14.52 -10.37 2.76
CA ASP A 193 -13.83 -11.18 3.77
C ASP A 193 -14.35 -10.90 5.18
N PHE A 194 -14.50 -9.62 5.55
CA PHE A 194 -15.10 -9.21 6.80
C PHE A 194 -16.50 -9.82 7.00
N LYS A 195 -17.38 -9.75 6.00
CA LYS A 195 -18.73 -10.32 6.07
C LYS A 195 -18.73 -11.84 6.12
N LYS A 196 -17.76 -12.51 5.51
CA LYS A 196 -17.58 -13.96 5.61
C LYS A 196 -17.29 -14.39 7.07
N HIS A 197 -16.47 -13.62 7.78
CA HIS A 197 -16.11 -13.91 9.17
C HIS A 197 -17.10 -13.35 10.22
N LYS A 198 -17.83 -12.29 9.87
CA LYS A 198 -18.81 -11.62 10.72
C LYS A 198 -20.13 -11.41 9.97
N PRO A 199 -20.86 -12.49 9.59
CA PRO A 199 -22.06 -12.39 8.75
C PRO A 199 -23.17 -11.53 9.36
N ASP A 200 -23.29 -11.53 10.68
CA ASP A 200 -24.34 -10.82 11.42
C ASP A 200 -23.96 -9.35 11.74
N ALA A 201 -22.77 -8.89 11.34
CA ALA A 201 -22.39 -7.49 11.55
C ALA A 201 -23.36 -6.53 10.85
N ASN A 202 -23.90 -5.56 11.60
CA ASN A 202 -24.93 -4.63 11.13
C ASN A 202 -24.37 -3.54 10.21
N VAL A 203 -23.72 -3.96 9.11
CA VAL A 203 -23.19 -3.09 8.03
C VAL A 203 -23.51 -3.66 6.66
N LYS A 204 -23.67 -2.77 5.69
CA LYS A 204 -23.93 -3.11 4.28
C LYS A 204 -23.14 -2.21 3.34
N ILE A 205 -22.84 -2.72 2.13
CA ILE A 205 -22.45 -1.88 1.00
C ILE A 205 -23.71 -1.18 0.48
N ILE A 206 -23.62 0.12 0.21
CA ILE A 206 -24.72 0.91 -0.36
C ILE A 206 -24.38 1.44 -1.75
N ALA A 207 -23.11 1.60 -2.06
CA ALA A 207 -22.63 2.01 -3.37
C ALA A 207 -21.22 1.49 -3.62
N GLU A 208 -20.86 1.35 -4.89
CA GLU A 208 -19.50 1.02 -5.34
C GLU A 208 -19.07 1.98 -6.45
N GLN A 209 -17.75 2.19 -6.61
CA GLN A 209 -17.24 2.90 -7.78
C GLN A 209 -17.43 2.07 -9.05
N GLU A 210 -17.70 2.74 -10.19
CA GLU A 210 -17.91 2.08 -11.47
C GLU A 210 -16.62 1.40 -11.97
N ASN A 211 -15.51 2.11 -11.87
CA ASN A 211 -14.22 1.63 -12.33
C ASN A 211 -13.53 0.78 -11.25
N ALA A 212 -12.79 -0.22 -11.70
CA ALA A 212 -11.89 -0.96 -10.82
C ALA A 212 -10.72 -0.09 -10.40
N ASP A 213 -10.33 -0.21 -9.13
CA ASP A 213 -9.07 0.28 -8.59
C ASP A 213 -8.02 -0.83 -8.76
N TYR A 214 -6.82 -0.44 -9.20
CA TYR A 214 -5.69 -1.34 -9.36
C TYR A 214 -4.65 -1.07 -8.28
N SER A 215 -4.12 -2.14 -7.67
CA SER A 215 -3.01 -2.04 -6.73
C SER A 215 -1.74 -2.66 -7.30
N GLY A 216 -0.60 -2.06 -6.96
CA GLY A 216 0.73 -2.47 -7.41
C GLY A 216 1.74 -2.46 -6.26
N VAL A 217 2.87 -3.10 -6.48
CA VAL A 217 4.03 -2.97 -5.61
C VAL A 217 4.59 -1.57 -5.80
N ILE A 218 4.72 -0.81 -4.72
CA ILE A 218 5.29 0.54 -4.77
C ILE A 218 6.73 0.53 -4.26
N ILE A 219 7.61 1.20 -4.98
CA ILE A 219 9.02 1.38 -4.64
C ILE A 219 9.41 2.85 -4.76
N ARG A 220 10.59 3.21 -4.27
CA ARG A 220 11.16 4.55 -4.50
C ARG A 220 11.32 4.82 -5.98
N LYS A 221 11.19 6.07 -6.36
CA LYS A 221 11.41 6.51 -7.74
C LYS A 221 12.89 6.42 -8.11
N GLY A 222 13.14 5.98 -9.36
CA GLY A 222 14.48 5.92 -9.91
C GLY A 222 15.24 4.62 -9.63
N GLU A 223 14.52 3.53 -9.36
CA GLU A 223 15.07 2.18 -9.14
C GLU A 223 14.64 1.21 -10.26
N PRO A 224 15.00 1.48 -11.54
CA PRO A 224 14.45 0.76 -12.69
C PRO A 224 14.77 -0.73 -12.69
N GLU A 225 15.96 -1.15 -12.21
CA GLU A 225 16.34 -2.56 -12.20
C GLU A 225 15.51 -3.35 -11.16
N LEU A 226 15.21 -2.75 -10.00
CA LEU A 226 14.33 -3.38 -9.01
C LEU A 226 12.89 -3.46 -9.55
N LEU A 227 12.41 -2.40 -10.21
CA LEU A 227 11.09 -2.38 -10.82
C LEU A 227 10.94 -3.45 -11.91
N GLU A 228 11.92 -3.55 -12.81
CA GLU A 228 11.93 -4.56 -13.87
C GLU A 228 11.96 -5.99 -13.29
N ALA A 229 12.79 -6.21 -12.26
CA ALA A 229 12.86 -7.51 -11.59
C ALA A 229 11.55 -7.90 -10.90
N ILE A 230 10.87 -6.95 -10.25
CA ILE A 230 9.54 -7.15 -9.65
C ILE A 230 8.50 -7.46 -10.73
N ASN A 231 8.46 -6.68 -11.82
CA ASN A 231 7.53 -6.91 -12.93
C ASN A 231 7.75 -8.27 -13.59
N LYS A 232 9.01 -8.64 -13.81
CA LYS A 232 9.34 -9.97 -14.30
C LYS A 232 8.87 -11.07 -13.34
N ALA A 233 9.08 -10.89 -12.05
CA ALA A 233 8.60 -11.84 -11.05
C ALA A 233 7.08 -12.00 -11.09
N LEU A 234 6.32 -10.89 -11.22
CA LEU A 234 4.86 -10.92 -11.35
C LEU A 234 4.41 -11.69 -12.62
N VAL A 235 5.09 -11.49 -13.75
CA VAL A 235 4.83 -12.26 -14.97
C VAL A 235 5.12 -13.75 -14.75
N ASP A 236 6.27 -14.06 -14.14
CA ASP A 236 6.70 -15.45 -13.92
C ASP A 236 5.75 -16.21 -12.98
N ILE A 237 5.25 -15.58 -11.89
CA ILE A 237 4.29 -16.24 -10.97
C ILE A 237 2.89 -16.37 -11.56
N LYS A 238 2.50 -15.47 -12.47
CA LYS A 238 1.26 -15.64 -13.25
C LYS A 238 1.40 -16.80 -14.24
N ALA A 239 2.52 -16.91 -14.92
CA ALA A 239 2.77 -17.92 -15.93
C ALA A 239 2.90 -19.35 -15.36
N ASP A 240 3.48 -19.51 -14.17
CA ASP A 240 3.69 -20.83 -13.54
C ASP A 240 2.53 -21.29 -12.64
N GLY A 241 1.45 -20.52 -12.56
CA GLY A 241 0.25 -20.83 -11.78
C GLY A 241 0.34 -20.47 -10.28
N THR A 242 1.49 -19.99 -9.80
CA THR A 242 1.64 -19.55 -8.40
C THR A 242 0.64 -18.47 -8.04
N TYR A 243 0.48 -17.45 -8.89
CA TYR A 243 -0.48 -16.37 -8.70
C TYR A 243 -1.92 -16.92 -8.58
N GLN A 244 -2.33 -17.80 -9.51
CA GLN A 244 -3.67 -18.37 -9.51
C GLN A 244 -3.94 -19.15 -8.21
N ALA A 245 -2.98 -19.96 -7.75
CA ALA A 245 -3.12 -20.71 -6.50
C ALA A 245 -3.31 -19.80 -5.29
N ILE A 246 -2.58 -18.67 -5.22
CA ILE A 246 -2.73 -17.66 -4.16
C ILE A 246 -4.10 -16.98 -4.27
N SER A 247 -4.50 -16.55 -5.47
CA SER A 247 -5.77 -15.89 -5.72
C SER A 247 -6.97 -16.78 -5.35
N ASP A 248 -6.94 -18.05 -5.76
CA ASP A 248 -7.98 -19.01 -5.41
C ASP A 248 -8.07 -19.29 -3.91
N LYS A 249 -6.93 -19.33 -3.22
CA LYS A 249 -6.87 -19.54 -1.78
C LYS A 249 -7.63 -18.47 -0.99
N TYR A 250 -7.46 -17.20 -1.36
CA TYR A 250 -8.05 -16.07 -0.62
C TYR A 250 -9.41 -15.65 -1.15
N PHE A 251 -9.63 -15.73 -2.47
CA PHE A 251 -10.81 -15.15 -3.12
C PHE A 251 -11.66 -16.16 -3.88
N GLY A 252 -11.16 -17.39 -4.15
CA GLY A 252 -11.85 -18.40 -4.93
C GLY A 252 -11.96 -18.04 -6.42
N GLN A 253 -11.21 -17.05 -6.89
CA GLN A 253 -11.22 -16.54 -8.26
C GLN A 253 -9.94 -15.78 -8.60
N ASP A 254 -9.69 -15.56 -9.90
CA ASP A 254 -8.62 -14.68 -10.38
C ASP A 254 -9.01 -13.20 -10.13
N VAL A 255 -8.22 -12.50 -9.31
CA VAL A 255 -8.41 -11.08 -8.98
C VAL A 255 -7.39 -10.16 -9.67
N SER A 256 -6.71 -10.65 -10.72
CA SER A 256 -5.70 -9.86 -11.45
C SER A 256 -6.30 -8.86 -12.45
N LYS A 257 -7.62 -8.91 -12.66
CA LYS A 257 -8.34 -8.14 -13.70
C LYS A 257 -9.58 -7.48 -13.13
#